data_3b0dfc8bcdad0c4cdaadd12d5561ed0f
#
_entry.id   3b0dfc8bcdad0c4cdaadd12d5561ed0f
#
_cell.length_a   1.000
_cell.length_b   1.000
_cell.length_c   1.000
_cell.angle_alpha   90.00
_cell.angle_beta   90.00
_cell.angle_gamma   90.00
#
_symmetry.space_group_name_H-M   'P 1'
#
loop_
_entity.id
_entity.type
_entity.pdbx_description
1 polymer ?
#
loop_
_entity_poly.entity_id
_entity_poly.type
_entity_poly.pdbx_seq_one_letter_code
_entity_poly.pdbx_strand_id
1 'polypeptide(L)'
;MPHIRALFASLWAVVLTVSFAYAQSAKGGEGGAAGKGVILVRDVKFAQVKLGGQTYPWNRMQVELMANNNPDPKASSKKLVDKVKVTVTQIYKTESKKPEDWNYYRSAVTVLTLEANQPRSVLFYLPGDIVKRDQLRKEPDYYYVQVEVAGNEEPLFDAKGNLLPEAVRSVHKDLNTKAKFDPAKDAADRGVVNSPGILRPQYLVLYFDQPVVPSSPEFIREDVPAR
;
A
#
# COMPACT_ATOMS: atom_id res chain seq x y z
N MET A 1 8.65 -74.89 29.11
CA MET A 1 7.26 -74.67 29.57
C MET A 1 7.30 -73.64 30.69
N PRO A 2 6.53 -72.60 30.80
CA PRO A 2 5.27 -72.24 30.16
C PRO A 2 5.29 -70.86 29.46
N HIS A 3 4.21 -70.64 28.73
CA HIS A 3 3.83 -69.49 27.94
C HIS A 3 3.52 -68.20 28.74
N ILE A 4 4.06 -67.06 28.33
CA ILE A 4 3.54 -65.75 28.76
C ILE A 4 3.05 -65.01 27.47
N ARG A 5 1.71 -64.84 27.40
CA ARG A 5 1.07 -64.03 26.39
C ARG A 5 1.18 -62.56 26.75
N ALA A 6 1.81 -61.76 25.88
CA ALA A 6 1.80 -60.31 25.99
C ALA A 6 0.55 -59.75 25.32
N LEU A 7 -0.29 -59.06 26.07
CA LEU A 7 -1.41 -58.27 25.64
C LEU A 7 -0.92 -56.92 25.12
N PHE A 8 -1.09 -56.68 23.80
CA PHE A 8 -0.92 -55.37 23.22
C PHE A 8 -2.21 -54.55 23.40
N ALA A 9 -2.19 -53.54 24.28
CA ALA A 9 -3.23 -52.56 24.42
C ALA A 9 -2.98 -51.46 23.36
N SER A 10 -3.85 -51.42 22.33
CA SER A 10 -3.86 -50.38 21.32
C SER A 10 -4.43 -49.09 21.86
N LEU A 11 -3.61 -48.09 22.06
CA LEU A 11 -4.05 -46.75 22.43
C LEU A 11 -4.41 -45.98 21.15
N TRP A 12 -5.70 -45.82 20.89
CA TRP A 12 -6.20 -44.97 19.82
C TRP A 12 -6.16 -43.49 20.28
N ALA A 13 -5.22 -42.74 19.76
CA ALA A 13 -5.21 -41.30 19.91
C ALA A 13 -6.20 -40.69 18.88
N VAL A 14 -7.31 -40.20 19.40
CA VAL A 14 -8.27 -39.42 18.63
C VAL A 14 -7.67 -38.02 18.47
N VAL A 15 -7.15 -37.71 17.28
CA VAL A 15 -6.75 -36.35 16.91
C VAL A 15 -8.01 -35.60 16.48
N LEU A 16 -8.50 -34.73 17.36
CA LEU A 16 -9.55 -33.77 17.03
C LEU A 16 -8.93 -32.64 16.21
N THR A 17 -9.05 -32.74 14.88
CA THR A 17 -8.79 -31.63 13.97
C THR A 17 -9.95 -30.64 14.05
N VAL A 18 -9.73 -29.53 14.77
CA VAL A 18 -10.63 -28.38 14.74
C VAL A 18 -10.39 -27.64 13.42
N SER A 19 -11.21 -27.92 12.44
CA SER A 19 -11.26 -27.16 11.21
C SER A 19 -11.95 -25.83 11.47
N PHE A 20 -11.21 -24.75 11.59
CA PHE A 20 -11.76 -23.41 11.48
C PHE A 20 -12.20 -23.16 10.05
N ALA A 21 -13.48 -23.37 9.79
CA ALA A 21 -14.13 -22.93 8.58
C ALA A 21 -14.25 -21.39 8.64
N TYR A 22 -13.35 -20.69 7.95
CA TYR A 22 -13.59 -19.30 7.60
C TYR A 22 -14.76 -19.27 6.62
N ALA A 23 -15.93 -18.93 7.12
CA ALA A 23 -17.09 -18.64 6.30
C ALA A 23 -16.79 -17.36 5.50
N GLN A 24 -16.36 -17.53 4.25
CA GLN A 24 -16.42 -16.46 3.25
C GLN A 24 -17.89 -16.16 2.97
N SER A 25 -18.39 -15.12 3.61
CA SER A 25 -19.68 -14.52 3.26
C SER A 25 -19.48 -13.71 1.98
N ALA A 26 -19.44 -14.39 0.84
CA ALA A 26 -19.61 -13.76 -0.47
C ALA A 26 -21.10 -13.42 -0.61
N LYS A 27 -21.53 -12.27 -0.09
CA LYS A 27 -22.76 -11.62 -0.55
C LYS A 27 -22.42 -10.84 -1.80
N GLY A 28 -22.75 -11.44 -2.96
CA GLY A 28 -22.88 -10.72 -4.22
C GLY A 28 -23.87 -9.58 -4.03
N GLY A 29 -23.35 -8.36 -3.98
CA GLY A 29 -24.13 -7.14 -4.13
C GLY A 29 -24.31 -6.87 -5.60
N GLU A 30 -25.57 -6.95 -6.05
CA GLU A 30 -26.04 -6.59 -7.37
C GLU A 30 -25.63 -5.13 -7.72
N GLY A 31 -25.43 -4.92 -9.03
CA GLY A 31 -25.00 -3.70 -9.68
C GLY A 31 -25.59 -2.41 -9.16
N GLY A 32 -24.87 -1.81 -8.22
CA GLY A 32 -25.01 -0.41 -7.90
C GLY A 32 -24.23 0.40 -8.94
N ALA A 33 -24.85 1.47 -9.46
CA ALA A 33 -24.25 2.46 -10.33
C ALA A 33 -22.79 2.74 -9.89
N ALA A 34 -21.88 2.86 -10.85
CA ALA A 34 -20.48 3.17 -10.61
C ALA A 34 -20.39 4.41 -9.71
N GLY A 35 -20.38 4.18 -8.39
CA GLY A 35 -20.33 5.22 -7.39
C GLY A 35 -18.95 5.84 -7.43
N LYS A 36 -18.85 7.15 -7.36
CA LYS A 36 -17.58 7.84 -7.17
C LYS A 36 -16.84 7.17 -6.00
N GLY A 37 -15.58 6.78 -6.22
CA GLY A 37 -14.74 6.21 -5.17
C GLY A 37 -14.81 7.04 -3.89
N VAL A 38 -14.64 6.41 -2.74
CA VAL A 38 -14.71 7.09 -1.44
C VAL A 38 -13.53 8.04 -1.28
N ILE A 39 -12.37 7.62 -1.75
CA ILE A 39 -11.13 8.41 -1.75
C ILE A 39 -10.62 8.59 -3.18
N LEU A 40 -10.29 9.82 -3.51
CA LEU A 40 -9.67 10.19 -4.79
C LEU A 40 -8.20 10.51 -4.57
N VAL A 41 -7.33 9.94 -5.39
CA VAL A 41 -5.97 10.44 -5.57
C VAL A 41 -6.04 11.60 -6.57
N ARG A 42 -5.89 12.83 -6.08
CA ARG A 42 -5.98 14.03 -6.91
C ARG A 42 -4.74 14.32 -7.70
N ASP A 43 -3.58 14.06 -7.07
CA ASP A 43 -2.29 14.33 -7.69
C ASP A 43 -1.18 13.47 -7.09
N VAL A 44 -0.17 13.18 -7.89
CA VAL A 44 1.07 12.53 -7.47
C VAL A 44 2.25 13.34 -7.99
N LYS A 45 3.08 13.84 -7.07
CA LYS A 45 4.24 14.68 -7.39
C LYS A 45 5.53 14.05 -6.91
N PHE A 46 6.58 14.24 -7.69
CA PHE A 46 7.93 13.80 -7.34
C PHE A 46 8.85 15.01 -7.24
N ALA A 47 9.66 15.02 -6.18
CA ALA A 47 10.66 16.06 -5.96
C ALA A 47 11.92 15.48 -5.34
N GLN A 48 13.06 16.09 -5.62
CA GLN A 48 14.25 15.89 -4.82
C GLN A 48 14.27 16.93 -3.70
N VAL A 49 14.54 16.49 -2.47
CA VAL A 49 14.59 17.35 -1.30
C VAL A 49 15.88 17.10 -0.53
N LYS A 50 16.47 18.18 -0.04
CA LYS A 50 17.63 18.10 0.83
C LYS A 50 17.14 18.14 2.27
N LEU A 51 17.36 17.07 3.02
CA LEU A 51 17.07 17.04 4.45
C LEU A 51 18.30 17.43 5.23
N GLY A 52 18.13 18.15 6.32
CA GLY A 52 19.24 18.64 7.15
C GLY A 52 20.17 17.51 7.59
N GLY A 53 21.49 17.76 7.57
CA GLY A 53 22.51 16.78 7.93
C GLY A 53 22.73 15.64 6.95
N GLN A 54 22.03 15.60 5.81
CA GLN A 54 22.16 14.56 4.81
C GLN A 54 23.04 15.00 3.63
N THR A 55 23.93 14.09 3.19
CA THR A 55 24.87 14.37 2.09
C THR A 55 24.17 14.38 0.73
N TYR A 56 23.30 13.42 0.50
CA TYR A 56 22.62 13.24 -0.78
C TYR A 56 21.15 13.65 -0.71
N PRO A 57 20.59 14.22 -1.79
CA PRO A 57 19.18 14.56 -1.84
C PRO A 57 18.32 13.30 -1.82
N TRP A 58 17.20 13.39 -1.13
CA TRP A 58 16.18 12.33 -1.04
C TRP A 58 15.15 12.50 -2.15
N ASN A 59 14.65 11.41 -2.70
CA ASN A 59 13.49 11.44 -3.58
C ASN A 59 12.21 11.40 -2.74
N ARG A 60 11.36 12.41 -2.92
CA ARG A 60 10.05 12.52 -2.26
C ARG A 60 8.94 12.28 -3.25
N MET A 61 8.04 11.36 -2.91
CA MET A 61 6.73 11.19 -3.55
C MET A 61 5.67 11.83 -2.67
N GLN A 62 4.85 12.70 -3.23
CA GLN A 62 3.69 13.32 -2.58
C GLN A 62 2.44 12.78 -3.24
N VAL A 63 1.53 12.23 -2.45
CA VAL A 63 0.22 11.77 -2.87
C VAL A 63 -0.82 12.70 -2.26
N GLU A 64 -1.54 13.45 -3.08
CA GLU A 64 -2.65 14.30 -2.64
C GLU A 64 -3.95 13.51 -2.69
N LEU A 65 -4.58 13.37 -1.53
CA LEU A 65 -5.83 12.64 -1.35
C LEU A 65 -6.97 13.61 -1.11
N MET A 66 -8.16 13.23 -1.55
CA MET A 66 -9.40 13.92 -1.20
C MET A 66 -10.47 12.87 -0.91
N ALA A 67 -11.08 12.94 0.26
CA ALA A 67 -12.23 12.13 0.58
C ALA A 67 -13.52 12.73 -0.02
N ASN A 68 -14.39 11.88 -0.53
CA ASN A 68 -15.80 12.16 -0.76
C ASN A 68 -16.59 11.95 0.54
N ASN A 69 -17.91 12.10 0.48
CA ASN A 69 -18.75 11.78 1.65
C ASN A 69 -18.63 10.29 2.00
N ASN A 70 -18.59 10.01 3.30
CA ASN A 70 -18.56 8.66 3.81
C ASN A 70 -19.85 7.91 3.41
N PRO A 71 -19.75 6.80 2.66
CA PRO A 71 -20.91 6.05 2.20
C PRO A 71 -21.56 5.20 3.31
N ASP A 72 -20.83 4.89 4.39
CA ASP A 72 -21.35 4.04 5.46
C ASP A 72 -22.57 4.70 6.14
N PRO A 73 -23.77 4.09 6.09
CA PRO A 73 -24.95 4.61 6.73
C PRO A 73 -24.82 4.69 8.26
N LYS A 74 -23.93 3.87 8.85
CA LYS A 74 -23.68 3.81 10.30
C LYS A 74 -22.57 4.75 10.75
N ALA A 75 -21.91 5.46 9.83
CA ALA A 75 -20.85 6.40 10.18
C ALA A 75 -21.37 7.50 11.10
N SER A 76 -20.61 7.82 12.14
CA SER A 76 -20.91 8.91 13.08
C SER A 76 -20.94 10.28 12.38
N SER A 77 -20.21 10.41 11.29
CA SER A 77 -20.19 11.61 10.44
C SER A 77 -20.08 11.24 8.97
N LYS A 78 -20.92 11.85 8.14
CA LYS A 78 -20.80 11.72 6.67
C LYS A 78 -19.61 12.50 6.09
N LYS A 79 -19.05 13.41 6.86
CA LYS A 79 -17.92 14.26 6.44
C LYS A 79 -16.55 13.66 6.76
N LEU A 80 -16.50 12.59 7.54
CA LEU A 80 -15.25 11.98 7.97
C LEU A 80 -15.13 10.55 7.42
N VAL A 81 -14.00 10.25 6.83
CA VAL A 81 -13.64 8.90 6.37
C VAL A 81 -12.43 8.44 7.18
N ASP A 82 -12.63 7.39 7.97
CA ASP A 82 -11.63 6.89 8.90
C ASP A 82 -10.84 5.72 8.32
N LYS A 83 -9.62 5.51 8.86
CA LYS A 83 -8.76 4.35 8.57
C LYS A 83 -8.50 4.18 7.07
N VAL A 84 -8.05 5.26 6.45
CA VAL A 84 -7.67 5.25 5.03
C VAL A 84 -6.23 4.78 4.90
N LYS A 85 -6.05 3.55 4.42
CA LYS A 85 -4.71 3.01 4.16
C LYS A 85 -4.30 3.37 2.74
N VAL A 86 -3.11 3.92 2.61
CA VAL A 86 -2.50 4.32 1.34
C VAL A 86 -1.21 3.53 1.16
N THR A 87 -1.19 2.69 0.15
CA THR A 87 0.00 1.90 -0.23
C THR A 87 0.55 2.46 -1.54
N VAL A 88 1.81 2.84 -1.54
CA VAL A 88 2.50 3.32 -2.75
C VAL A 88 3.56 2.32 -3.17
N THR A 89 3.68 2.11 -4.46
CA THR A 89 4.75 1.31 -5.06
C THR A 89 5.44 2.16 -6.13
N GLN A 90 6.76 2.18 -6.09
CA GLN A 90 7.63 2.84 -7.06
C GLN A 90 8.51 1.78 -7.73
N ILE A 91 8.64 1.86 -9.04
CA ILE A 91 9.40 0.93 -9.88
C ILE A 91 10.42 1.73 -10.68
N TYR A 92 11.69 1.43 -10.48
CA TYR A 92 12.79 2.02 -11.22
C TYR A 92 13.45 0.93 -12.06
N LYS A 93 13.45 1.13 -13.38
CA LYS A 93 14.16 0.25 -14.32
C LYS A 93 15.66 0.42 -14.16
N THR A 94 16.38 -0.66 -14.26
CA THR A 94 17.83 -0.67 -14.40
C THR A 94 18.21 -0.72 -15.89
N GLU A 95 19.49 -0.86 -16.19
CA GLU A 95 19.96 -1.12 -17.58
C GLU A 95 19.46 -2.47 -18.11
N SER A 96 19.15 -3.41 -17.20
CA SER A 96 18.55 -4.69 -17.59
C SER A 96 17.10 -4.48 -18.05
N LYS A 97 16.74 -5.18 -19.12
CA LYS A 97 15.36 -5.20 -19.62
C LYS A 97 14.48 -6.18 -18.84
N LYS A 98 15.08 -6.98 -17.94
CA LYS A 98 14.37 -8.00 -17.18
C LYS A 98 13.75 -7.41 -15.93
N PRO A 99 12.44 -7.57 -15.71
CA PRO A 99 11.77 -7.01 -14.54
C PRO A 99 12.35 -7.49 -13.20
N GLU A 100 12.90 -8.71 -13.15
CA GLU A 100 13.53 -9.25 -11.94
C GLU A 100 14.75 -8.46 -11.45
N ASP A 101 15.39 -7.71 -12.35
CA ASP A 101 16.58 -6.90 -12.05
C ASP A 101 16.25 -5.44 -11.71
N TRP A 102 14.96 -5.04 -11.73
CA TRP A 102 14.54 -3.67 -11.44
C TRP A 102 14.45 -3.41 -9.95
N ASN A 103 14.49 -2.14 -9.57
CA ASN A 103 14.35 -1.72 -8.19
C ASN A 103 12.88 -1.43 -7.86
N TYR A 104 12.38 -2.07 -6.81
CA TYR A 104 11.00 -1.97 -6.35
C TYR A 104 10.96 -1.46 -4.92
N TYR A 105 10.24 -0.38 -4.67
CA TYR A 105 10.08 0.18 -3.34
C TYR A 105 8.60 0.33 -3.02
N ARG A 106 8.19 -0.19 -1.86
CA ARG A 106 6.82 -0.08 -1.39
C ARG A 106 6.78 0.44 0.03
N SER A 107 5.76 1.24 0.32
CA SER A 107 5.45 1.69 1.66
C SER A 107 3.94 1.87 1.82
N ALA A 108 3.46 1.74 3.03
CA ALA A 108 2.06 1.97 3.36
C ALA A 108 1.94 2.84 4.60
N VAL A 109 0.86 3.61 4.66
CA VAL A 109 0.45 4.36 5.85
C VAL A 109 -1.05 4.26 6.02
N THR A 110 -1.53 4.30 7.26
CA THR A 110 -2.93 4.43 7.56
C THR A 110 -3.21 5.82 8.12
N VAL A 111 -3.92 6.63 7.36
CA VAL A 111 -4.41 7.94 7.82
C VAL A 111 -5.56 7.70 8.78
N LEU A 112 -5.53 8.36 9.95
CA LEU A 112 -6.53 8.18 11.00
C LEU A 112 -7.91 8.59 10.49
N THR A 113 -8.01 9.79 9.92
CA THR A 113 -9.26 10.32 9.35
C THR A 113 -8.98 11.35 8.26
N LEU A 114 -9.83 11.39 7.25
CA LEU A 114 -9.86 12.41 6.21
C LEU A 114 -11.20 13.11 6.21
N GLU A 115 -11.16 14.44 6.20
CA GLU A 115 -12.38 15.24 6.06
C GLU A 115 -12.78 15.37 4.58
N ALA A 116 -14.06 15.17 4.30
CA ALA A 116 -14.61 15.23 2.95
C ALA A 116 -14.36 16.62 2.32
N ASN A 117 -13.97 16.61 1.04
CA ASN A 117 -13.65 17.79 0.24
C ASN A 117 -12.46 18.63 0.75
N GLN A 118 -11.68 18.11 1.71
CA GLN A 118 -10.44 18.72 2.17
C GLN A 118 -9.23 17.93 1.63
N PRO A 119 -8.43 18.52 0.73
CA PRO A 119 -7.25 17.84 0.22
C PRO A 119 -6.21 17.69 1.35
N ARG A 120 -5.61 16.50 1.41
CA ARG A 120 -4.50 16.18 2.32
C ARG A 120 -3.39 15.46 1.56
N SER A 121 -2.15 15.78 1.90
CA SER A 121 -0.99 15.17 1.28
C SER A 121 -0.32 14.17 2.21
N VAL A 122 0.00 13.01 1.66
CA VAL A 122 0.83 11.99 2.30
C VAL A 122 2.16 11.94 1.57
N LEU A 123 3.27 11.93 2.31
CA LEU A 123 4.61 11.99 1.74
C LEU A 123 5.39 10.70 2.03
N PHE A 124 6.10 10.23 1.01
CA PHE A 124 6.99 9.09 1.09
C PHE A 124 8.37 9.47 0.57
N TYR A 125 9.41 8.91 1.19
CA TYR A 125 10.78 9.31 0.96
C TYR A 125 11.70 8.12 0.70
N LEU A 126 12.47 8.18 -0.38
CA LEU A 126 13.63 7.31 -0.58
C LEU A 126 14.88 8.01 -0.05
N PRO A 127 15.63 7.36 0.87
CA PRO A 127 16.86 7.92 1.43
C PRO A 127 17.90 8.28 0.37
N GLY A 128 18.61 9.38 0.58
CA GLY A 128 19.61 9.89 -0.37
C GLY A 128 20.72 8.88 -0.69
N ASP A 129 21.15 8.09 0.31
CA ASP A 129 22.16 7.04 0.09
C ASP A 129 21.65 5.94 -0.85
N ILE A 130 20.36 5.58 -0.76
CA ILE A 130 19.74 4.64 -1.68
C ILE A 130 19.60 5.25 -3.07
N VAL A 131 19.16 6.52 -3.15
CA VAL A 131 19.08 7.25 -4.42
C VAL A 131 20.45 7.28 -5.12
N LYS A 132 21.52 7.50 -4.36
CA LYS A 132 22.89 7.51 -4.88
C LYS A 132 23.38 6.11 -5.26
N ARG A 133 23.18 5.11 -4.38
CA ARG A 133 23.63 3.73 -4.58
C ARG A 133 23.01 3.13 -5.85
N ASP A 134 21.71 3.29 -6.00
CA ASP A 134 20.92 2.67 -7.07
C ASP A 134 20.75 3.60 -8.29
N GLN A 135 21.41 4.77 -8.27
CA GLN A 135 21.39 5.78 -9.33
C GLN A 135 19.97 6.18 -9.75
N LEU A 136 19.09 6.32 -8.75
CA LEU A 136 17.67 6.55 -8.99
C LEU A 136 17.42 7.96 -9.50
N ARG A 137 16.61 8.06 -10.55
CA ARG A 137 16.09 9.36 -11.03
C ARG A 137 15.09 9.92 -10.02
N LYS A 138 14.78 11.22 -10.14
CA LYS A 138 13.78 11.89 -9.33
C LYS A 138 12.41 11.18 -9.42
N GLU A 139 12.02 10.79 -10.61
CA GLU A 139 10.75 10.13 -10.90
C GLU A 139 10.98 8.65 -11.21
N PRO A 140 10.14 7.74 -10.69
CA PRO A 140 10.19 6.33 -11.05
C PRO A 140 9.73 6.12 -12.50
N ASP A 141 10.11 4.99 -13.10
CA ASP A 141 9.61 4.60 -14.42
C ASP A 141 8.14 4.25 -14.39
N TYR A 142 7.70 3.63 -13.28
CA TYR A 142 6.31 3.38 -12.99
C TYR A 142 6.01 3.61 -11.52
N TYR A 143 4.78 3.98 -11.23
CA TYR A 143 4.25 4.02 -9.87
C TYR A 143 2.77 3.63 -9.88
N TYR A 144 2.30 3.20 -8.73
CA TYR A 144 0.88 3.11 -8.46
C TYR A 144 0.58 3.31 -6.97
N VAL A 145 -0.62 3.79 -6.73
CA VAL A 145 -1.18 4.08 -5.40
C VAL A 145 -2.43 3.24 -5.23
N GLN A 146 -2.45 2.40 -4.22
CA GLN A 146 -3.62 1.62 -3.81
C GLN A 146 -4.18 2.25 -2.54
N VAL A 147 -5.48 2.39 -2.48
CA VAL A 147 -6.19 2.96 -1.34
C VAL A 147 -7.16 1.92 -0.80
N GLU A 148 -7.15 1.73 0.51
CA GLU A 148 -8.14 0.91 1.23
C GLU A 148 -8.89 1.78 2.21
N VAL A 149 -10.20 1.62 2.29
CA VAL A 149 -11.07 2.25 3.29
C VAL A 149 -11.71 1.19 4.14
N ALA A 150 -11.44 1.19 5.44
CA ALA A 150 -11.93 0.19 6.38
C ALA A 150 -11.69 -1.27 5.92
N GLY A 151 -10.53 -1.53 5.29
CA GLY A 151 -10.12 -2.85 4.80
C GLY A 151 -10.64 -3.23 3.42
N ASN A 152 -11.38 -2.34 2.76
CA ASN A 152 -11.85 -2.55 1.39
C ASN A 152 -11.00 -1.74 0.40
N GLU A 153 -10.40 -2.39 -0.57
CA GLU A 153 -9.60 -1.74 -1.60
C GLU A 153 -10.50 -0.97 -2.58
N GLU A 154 -10.17 0.29 -2.85
CA GLU A 154 -10.80 1.09 -3.88
C GLU A 154 -10.37 0.54 -5.26
N PRO A 155 -11.32 0.27 -6.17
CA PRO A 155 -10.98 -0.32 -7.46
C PRO A 155 -10.23 0.67 -8.35
N LEU A 156 -9.19 0.21 -9.02
CA LEU A 156 -8.46 0.98 -10.03
C LEU A 156 -9.04 0.81 -11.44
N PHE A 157 -9.61 -0.34 -11.72
CA PHE A 157 -10.09 -0.72 -13.05
C PHE A 157 -11.55 -1.19 -13.02
N ASP A 158 -12.26 -0.96 -14.12
CA ASP A 158 -13.60 -1.50 -14.33
C ASP A 158 -13.55 -3.02 -14.64
N ALA A 159 -14.73 -3.63 -14.77
CA ALA A 159 -14.86 -5.05 -15.11
C ALA A 159 -14.28 -5.41 -16.49
N LYS A 160 -14.09 -4.41 -17.38
CA LYS A 160 -13.50 -4.58 -18.70
C LYS A 160 -11.98 -4.39 -18.71
N GLY A 161 -11.40 -4.01 -17.57
CA GLY A 161 -9.97 -3.76 -17.42
C GLY A 161 -9.52 -2.35 -17.85
N ASN A 162 -10.44 -1.41 -18.02
CA ASN A 162 -10.12 -0.01 -18.28
C ASN A 162 -9.91 0.72 -16.95
N LEU A 163 -8.95 1.64 -16.93
CA LEU A 163 -8.70 2.48 -15.77
C LEU A 163 -9.93 3.37 -15.47
N LEU A 164 -10.38 3.35 -14.23
CA LEU A 164 -11.48 4.20 -13.79
C LEU A 164 -11.07 5.67 -13.82
N PRO A 165 -11.99 6.59 -14.14
CA PRO A 165 -11.72 8.04 -14.15
C PRO A 165 -11.17 8.56 -12.82
N GLU A 166 -11.64 7.99 -11.71
CA GLU A 166 -11.22 8.32 -10.34
C GLU A 166 -9.79 7.84 -10.03
N ALA A 167 -9.32 6.79 -10.72
CA ALA A 167 -8.02 6.18 -10.51
C ALA A 167 -6.92 6.70 -11.46
N VAL A 168 -7.24 7.61 -12.37
CA VAL A 168 -6.28 8.11 -13.40
C VAL A 168 -4.98 8.66 -12.79
N ARG A 169 -5.05 9.26 -11.61
CA ARG A 169 -3.87 9.77 -10.89
C ARG A 169 -3.21 8.73 -9.98
N SER A 170 -3.90 7.64 -9.69
CA SER A 170 -3.39 6.55 -8.86
C SER A 170 -2.37 5.68 -9.58
N VAL A 171 -2.30 5.75 -10.91
CA VAL A 171 -1.48 4.85 -11.74
C VAL A 171 -0.65 5.66 -12.73
N HIS A 172 0.60 5.26 -12.92
CA HIS A 172 1.41 5.86 -13.99
C HIS A 172 0.75 5.67 -15.36
N LYS A 173 0.82 6.68 -16.23
CA LYS A 173 0.15 6.72 -17.54
C LYS A 173 0.36 5.48 -18.41
N ASP A 174 1.52 4.83 -18.31
CA ASP A 174 1.84 3.64 -19.09
C ASP A 174 1.21 2.35 -18.53
N LEU A 175 0.68 2.39 -17.30
CA LEU A 175 -0.04 1.29 -16.64
C LEU A 175 -1.56 1.45 -16.71
N ASN A 176 -2.07 2.17 -17.69
CA ASN A 176 -3.45 2.63 -17.82
C ASN A 176 -4.47 1.55 -18.22
N THR A 177 -4.07 0.31 -18.33
CA THR A 177 -4.95 -0.84 -18.56
C THR A 177 -4.58 -1.98 -17.64
N LYS A 178 -5.55 -2.80 -17.25
CA LYS A 178 -5.33 -3.96 -16.39
C LYS A 178 -4.27 -4.91 -16.97
N ALA A 179 -4.28 -5.10 -18.29
CA ALA A 179 -3.30 -5.94 -18.99
C ALA A 179 -1.84 -5.46 -18.85
N LYS A 180 -1.61 -4.16 -18.68
CA LYS A 180 -0.28 -3.59 -18.44
C LYS A 180 0.04 -3.50 -16.94
N PHE A 181 -0.99 -3.26 -16.12
CA PHE A 181 -0.87 -3.10 -14.68
C PHE A 181 -0.55 -4.41 -13.98
N ASP A 182 -1.29 -5.48 -14.26
CA ASP A 182 -1.16 -6.75 -13.55
C ASP A 182 0.27 -7.33 -13.64
N PRO A 183 0.93 -7.41 -14.82
CA PRO A 183 2.32 -7.87 -14.88
C PRO A 183 3.30 -6.98 -14.09
N ALA A 184 3.09 -5.67 -14.09
CA ALA A 184 3.94 -4.74 -13.34
C ALA A 184 3.73 -4.89 -11.83
N LYS A 185 2.47 -5.09 -11.40
CA LYS A 185 2.12 -5.37 -10.00
C LYS A 185 2.72 -6.69 -9.54
N ASP A 186 2.59 -7.76 -10.33
CA ASP A 186 3.12 -9.09 -10.01
C ASP A 186 4.65 -9.07 -9.90
N ALA A 187 5.33 -8.34 -10.79
CA ALA A 187 6.76 -8.14 -10.70
C ALA A 187 7.16 -7.36 -9.43
N ALA A 188 6.41 -6.31 -9.12
CA ALA A 188 6.63 -5.53 -7.91
C ALA A 188 6.38 -6.35 -6.63
N ASP A 189 5.34 -7.16 -6.59
CA ASP A 189 5.02 -8.01 -5.43
C ASP A 189 6.14 -9.00 -5.12
N ARG A 190 6.82 -9.51 -6.15
CA ARG A 190 8.03 -10.33 -5.99
C ARG A 190 9.26 -9.52 -5.62
N GLY A 191 9.42 -8.33 -6.18
CA GLY A 191 10.65 -7.53 -6.04
C GLY A 191 10.75 -6.75 -4.74
N VAL A 192 9.62 -6.30 -4.16
CA VAL A 192 9.62 -5.49 -2.92
C VAL A 192 10.17 -6.22 -1.71
N VAL A 193 10.21 -7.55 -1.73
CA VAL A 193 10.80 -8.37 -0.65
C VAL A 193 12.30 -8.11 -0.46
N ASN A 194 12.97 -7.56 -1.50
CA ASN A 194 14.39 -7.24 -1.48
C ASN A 194 14.67 -5.84 -0.88
N SER A 195 13.65 -5.04 -0.64
CA SER A 195 13.79 -3.64 -0.20
C SER A 195 12.82 -3.24 0.93
N PRO A 196 12.61 -4.08 1.95
CA PRO A 196 11.64 -3.80 3.00
C PRO A 196 12.03 -2.55 3.79
N GLY A 197 11.08 -1.64 4.01
CA GLY A 197 11.26 -0.44 4.84
C GLY A 197 12.18 0.64 4.27
N ILE A 198 12.68 0.48 3.03
CA ILE A 198 13.54 1.49 2.39
C ILE A 198 12.73 2.74 2.04
N LEU A 199 11.58 2.60 1.40
CA LEU A 199 10.67 3.71 1.16
C LEU A 199 9.98 4.09 2.47
N ARG A 200 10.22 5.29 2.97
CA ARG A 200 9.81 5.71 4.31
C ARG A 200 8.63 6.67 4.25
N PRO A 201 7.56 6.44 5.03
CA PRO A 201 6.53 7.44 5.21
C PRO A 201 7.06 8.63 6.01
N GLN A 202 6.44 9.79 5.85
CA GLN A 202 6.91 11.06 6.41
C GLN A 202 7.10 11.05 7.93
N TYR A 203 6.32 10.30 8.69
CA TYR A 203 6.47 10.22 10.15
C TYR A 203 7.71 9.43 10.62
N LEU A 204 8.39 8.70 9.72
CA LEU A 204 9.68 8.04 9.96
C LEU A 204 10.88 8.88 9.49
N VAL A 205 10.63 10.08 8.98
CA VAL A 205 11.68 10.98 8.48
C VAL A 205 11.94 12.06 9.50
N LEU A 206 13.22 12.24 9.86
CA LEU A 206 13.63 13.29 10.76
C LEU A 206 13.87 14.58 9.96
N TYR A 207 13.12 15.62 10.27
CA TYR A 207 13.19 16.93 9.63
C TYR A 207 14.10 17.89 10.43
N PHE A 208 15.30 17.43 10.80
CA PHE A 208 16.26 18.28 11.48
C PHE A 208 16.63 19.47 10.59
N ASP A 209 16.72 20.63 11.20
CA ASP A 209 17.14 21.87 10.56
C ASP A 209 16.29 22.30 9.34
N GLN A 210 15.07 21.77 9.22
CA GLN A 210 14.15 22.25 8.21
C GLN A 210 13.34 23.43 8.76
N PRO A 211 13.31 24.59 8.07
CA PRO A 211 12.55 25.75 8.52
C PRO A 211 11.03 25.50 8.50
N VAL A 212 10.57 24.55 7.69
CA VAL A 212 9.15 24.18 7.59
C VAL A 212 9.04 22.67 7.52
N VAL A 213 8.36 22.07 8.49
CA VAL A 213 7.97 20.67 8.45
C VAL A 213 6.71 20.57 7.59
N PRO A 214 6.67 19.69 6.57
CA PRO A 214 5.49 19.54 5.76
C PRO A 214 4.26 19.17 6.60
N SER A 215 3.14 19.82 6.32
CA SER A 215 1.86 19.45 6.94
C SER A 215 1.53 18.01 6.63
N SER A 216 1.07 17.27 7.63
CA SER A 216 0.65 15.88 7.47
C SER A 216 -0.69 15.62 8.13
N PRO A 217 -1.47 14.66 7.61
CA PRO A 217 -2.58 14.11 8.36
C PRO A 217 -2.06 13.33 9.58
N GLU A 218 -2.95 13.03 10.50
CA GLU A 218 -2.64 12.10 11.58
C GLU A 218 -2.61 10.66 11.06
N PHE A 219 -1.62 9.88 11.50
CA PHE A 219 -1.44 8.50 11.09
C PHE A 219 -1.70 7.55 12.26
N ILE A 220 -2.35 6.42 11.96
CA ILE A 220 -2.36 5.28 12.84
C ILE A 220 -0.97 4.63 12.74
N ARG A 221 -0.24 4.59 13.85
CA ARG A 221 0.99 3.82 13.94
C ARG A 221 0.60 2.38 14.28
N GLU A 222 0.92 1.46 13.39
CA GLU A 222 0.83 0.04 13.73
C GLU A 222 1.92 -0.23 14.78
N ASP A 223 1.51 -0.65 15.97
CA ASP A 223 2.46 -1.08 17.00
C ASP A 223 3.22 -2.28 16.44
N VAL A 224 4.51 -2.09 16.23
CA VAL A 224 5.40 -3.21 15.92
C VAL A 224 5.44 -4.06 17.19
N PRO A 225 4.98 -5.31 17.17
CA PRO A 225 5.06 -6.14 18.36
C PRO A 225 6.50 -6.19 18.84
N ALA A 226 6.72 -5.86 20.13
CA ALA A 226 8.02 -5.96 20.76
C ALA A 226 8.54 -7.38 20.55
N ARG A 227 9.74 -7.48 19.94
CA ARG A 227 10.43 -8.76 19.75
C ARG A 227 10.99 -9.26 21.08
#